data_f02cc6e198164cd135da807e81511147
#
_entry.id   f02cc6e198164cd135da807e81511147
#
_cell.length_a   1.000
_cell.length_b   1.000
_cell.length_c   1.000
_cell.angle_alpha   90.00
_cell.angle_beta   90.00
_cell.angle_gamma   90.00
#
_symmetry.space_group_name_H-M   'P 1'
#
loop_
_entity.id
_entity.type
_entity.pdbx_description
1 polymer ?
#
loop_
_entity_poly.entity_id
_entity_poly.type
_entity_poly.pdbx_seq_one_letter_code
_entity_poly.pdbx_strand_id
1 'polypeptide(L)'
;MPVFLKHFVNELSDLANGTDFEDDTGQPIPSVCRIQSIVPGLPAKALFLNIKQFNGQFDCSTCKYLGRYDRELKARVYEYTTDTLSLRTAEESRRLANIAERTGHTLFGIKGKHAFGQFLDIPDNVPIDWMHCVCEGILKRQLFNRWLNPNFAAESYSLVGFAVEVNEILLSIQVPHDCNRKPRSLDDLKHWKASEFRFFVLFTGLPWLRDAVLSNEFSVDH
;
A
#
# COMPACT_ATOMS: atom_id res chain seq x y z
N MET A 1 1.36 1.18 24.74
CA MET A 1 2.23 1.86 23.75
C MET A 1 3.62 1.25 23.83
N PRO A 2 4.27 0.87 22.72
CA PRO A 2 5.66 0.41 22.73
C PRO A 2 6.58 1.48 23.34
N VAL A 3 7.47 1.05 24.23
CA VAL A 3 8.33 1.97 25.03
C VAL A 3 9.16 2.90 24.15
N PHE A 4 9.66 2.40 23.02
CA PHE A 4 10.47 3.18 22.06
C PHE A 4 9.72 4.31 21.37
N LEU A 5 8.39 4.23 21.24
CA LEU A 5 7.58 5.29 20.63
C LEU A 5 7.28 6.45 21.60
N LYS A 6 7.42 6.23 22.91
CA LYS A 6 7.04 7.24 23.91
C LYS A 6 7.84 8.54 23.75
N HIS A 7 9.15 8.40 23.56
CA HIS A 7 10.03 9.57 23.40
C HIS A 7 9.66 10.36 22.14
N PHE A 8 9.53 9.66 21.03
CA PHE A 8 9.12 10.28 19.75
C PHE A 8 7.75 10.96 19.81
N VAL A 9 6.77 10.34 20.49
CA VAL A 9 5.44 10.94 20.66
C VAL A 9 5.49 12.19 21.52
N ASN A 10 6.35 12.23 22.55
CA ASN A 10 6.54 13.42 23.39
C ASN A 10 7.15 14.57 22.55
N GLU A 11 8.21 14.32 21.82
CA GLU A 11 8.84 15.31 20.93
C GLU A 11 7.83 15.86 19.89
N LEU A 12 7.02 14.98 19.31
CA LEU A 12 5.94 15.43 18.41
C LEU A 12 4.90 16.31 19.12
N SER A 13 4.61 16.02 20.39
CA SER A 13 3.70 16.84 21.19
C SER A 13 4.27 18.23 21.43
N ASP A 14 5.55 18.30 21.75
CA ASP A 14 6.23 19.58 21.98
C ASP A 14 6.25 20.41 20.70
N LEU A 15 6.59 19.81 19.57
CA LEU A 15 6.56 20.46 18.24
C LEU A 15 5.16 20.91 17.81
N ALA A 16 4.14 20.13 18.18
CA ALA A 16 2.75 20.46 17.85
C ALA A 16 2.18 21.60 18.74
N ASN A 17 2.72 21.78 19.94
CA ASN A 17 2.35 22.87 20.84
C ASN A 17 3.00 24.21 20.47
N GLY A 18 3.99 24.17 19.61
CA GLY A 18 4.73 25.34 19.13
C GLY A 18 6.18 25.31 19.54
N THR A 19 7.03 25.69 18.64
CA THR A 19 8.47 25.85 18.85
C THR A 19 8.96 27.02 18.02
N ASP A 20 10.04 27.66 18.46
CA ASP A 20 10.70 28.68 17.71
C ASP A 20 11.85 28.07 16.90
N PHE A 21 11.84 28.31 15.59
CA PHE A 21 12.98 28.08 14.72
C PHE A 21 13.70 29.41 14.50
N GLU A 22 15.01 29.38 14.37
CA GLU A 22 15.76 30.58 13.99
C GLU A 22 15.87 30.65 12.46
N ASP A 23 15.68 31.85 11.91
CA ASP A 23 15.99 32.12 10.52
C ASP A 23 17.51 32.26 10.32
N ASP A 24 17.94 32.51 9.09
CA ASP A 24 19.35 32.70 8.71
C ASP A 24 19.98 33.96 9.32
N THR A 25 19.19 34.83 9.94
CA THR A 25 19.66 36.03 10.68
C THR A 25 19.66 35.82 12.20
N GLY A 26 19.24 34.63 12.68
CA GLY A 26 19.14 34.31 14.12
C GLY A 26 17.87 34.86 14.78
N GLN A 27 16.85 35.28 14.00
CA GLN A 27 15.59 35.74 14.55
C GLN A 27 14.64 34.55 14.75
N PRO A 28 13.92 34.49 15.90
CA PRO A 28 12.98 33.42 16.16
C PRO A 28 11.75 33.51 15.26
N ILE A 29 11.40 32.40 14.62
CA ILE A 29 10.17 32.20 13.84
C ILE A 29 9.26 31.26 14.62
N PRO A 30 8.17 31.76 15.24
CA PRO A 30 7.19 30.90 15.91
C PRO A 30 6.57 29.92 14.91
N SER A 31 6.65 28.63 15.21
CA SER A 31 6.24 27.57 14.27
C SER A 31 5.48 26.47 14.98
N VAL A 32 4.55 25.83 14.27
CA VAL A 32 3.81 24.67 14.72
C VAL A 32 4.00 23.54 13.70
N CYS A 33 4.53 22.43 14.15
CA CYS A 33 4.71 21.25 13.31
C CYS A 33 3.52 20.31 13.44
N ARG A 34 3.01 19.82 12.31
CA ARG A 34 1.92 18.83 12.27
C ARG A 34 2.28 17.68 11.36
N ILE A 35 1.94 16.46 11.80
CA ILE A 35 2.03 15.29 10.93
C ILE A 35 0.84 15.32 9.97
N GLN A 36 1.13 15.35 8.67
CA GLN A 36 0.09 15.29 7.65
C GLN A 36 -0.36 13.85 7.39
N SER A 37 0.59 12.91 7.30
CA SER A 37 0.30 11.50 7.07
C SER A 37 1.47 10.61 7.49
N ILE A 38 1.17 9.33 7.70
CA ILE A 38 2.17 8.27 7.84
C ILE A 38 1.91 7.15 6.83
N VAL A 39 2.96 6.62 6.24
CA VAL A 39 2.88 5.55 5.22
C VAL A 39 3.72 4.34 5.67
N PRO A 40 3.28 3.60 6.70
CA PRO A 40 4.02 2.44 7.19
C PRO A 40 3.70 1.21 6.35
N GLY A 41 4.69 0.32 6.18
CA GLY A 41 4.44 -1.03 5.65
C GLY A 41 3.44 -1.81 6.52
N LEU A 42 2.77 -2.82 5.96
CA LEU A 42 1.61 -3.48 6.56
C LEU A 42 1.81 -3.95 8.02
N PRO A 43 2.94 -4.62 8.39
CA PRO A 43 3.14 -5.02 9.78
C PRO A 43 3.33 -3.83 10.74
N ALA A 44 4.08 -2.82 10.32
CA ALA A 44 4.29 -1.60 11.09
C ALA A 44 2.99 -0.81 11.25
N LYS A 45 2.16 -0.74 10.18
CA LYS A 45 0.83 -0.13 10.20
C LYS A 45 -0.04 -0.72 11.30
N ALA A 46 -0.12 -2.04 11.36
CA ALA A 46 -0.91 -2.74 12.38
C ALA A 46 -0.42 -2.44 13.81
N LEU A 47 0.90 -2.32 13.99
CA LEU A 47 1.51 -2.00 15.27
C LEU A 47 1.25 -0.55 15.68
N PHE A 48 1.52 0.41 14.79
CA PHE A 48 1.39 1.84 15.07
C PHE A 48 -0.06 2.27 15.32
N LEU A 49 -0.98 1.70 14.55
CA LEU A 49 -2.40 2.04 14.64
C LEU A 49 -3.18 1.17 15.62
N ASN A 50 -2.55 0.22 16.26
CA ASN A 50 -3.18 -0.73 17.18
C ASN A 50 -4.41 -1.42 16.55
N ILE A 51 -4.25 -1.88 15.31
CA ILE A 51 -5.28 -2.62 14.54
C ILE A 51 -4.86 -4.07 14.30
N LYS A 52 -5.75 -4.89 13.76
CA LYS A 52 -5.42 -6.24 13.30
C LYS A 52 -4.43 -6.16 12.13
N GLN A 53 -3.59 -7.19 11.99
CA GLN A 53 -2.69 -7.32 10.86
C GLN A 53 -3.45 -7.71 9.59
N PHE A 54 -2.81 -7.55 8.44
CA PHE A 54 -3.35 -7.79 7.11
C PHE A 54 -3.92 -9.21 6.85
N ASN A 55 -3.70 -10.14 7.74
CA ASN A 55 -4.29 -11.49 7.74
C ASN A 55 -5.45 -11.65 8.74
N GLY A 56 -5.84 -10.58 9.40
CA GLY A 56 -6.91 -10.57 10.40
C GLY A 56 -8.30 -10.33 9.81
N GLN A 57 -9.33 -10.43 10.64
CA GLN A 57 -10.65 -9.94 10.29
C GLN A 57 -10.66 -8.41 10.34
N PHE A 58 -11.32 -7.77 9.35
CA PHE A 58 -11.42 -6.31 9.26
C PHE A 58 -10.05 -5.61 9.29
N ASP A 59 -9.07 -6.15 8.60
CA ASP A 59 -7.69 -5.65 8.59
C ASP A 59 -7.49 -4.39 7.74
N CYS A 60 -8.43 -4.09 6.84
CA CYS A 60 -8.37 -2.90 6.02
C CYS A 60 -8.47 -1.64 6.89
N SER A 61 -7.54 -0.69 6.71
CA SER A 61 -7.60 0.60 7.39
C SER A 61 -8.61 1.56 6.78
N THR A 62 -9.11 1.28 5.57
CA THR A 62 -10.00 2.16 4.82
C THR A 62 -11.47 1.71 4.89
N CYS A 63 -11.75 0.41 4.93
CA CYS A 63 -13.11 -0.11 4.97
C CYS A 63 -13.29 -1.18 6.06
N LYS A 64 -14.54 -1.57 6.30
CA LYS A 64 -14.92 -2.60 7.27
C LYS A 64 -15.26 -3.93 6.59
N TYR A 65 -14.62 -4.22 5.47
CA TYR A 65 -14.87 -5.47 4.77
C TYR A 65 -14.38 -6.67 5.60
N LEU A 66 -15.28 -7.65 5.78
CA LEU A 66 -14.97 -8.88 6.51
C LEU A 66 -14.40 -9.92 5.55
N GLY A 67 -13.10 -10.14 5.59
CA GLY A 67 -12.49 -11.24 4.84
C GLY A 67 -12.95 -12.62 5.35
N ARG A 68 -13.16 -13.58 4.43
CA ARG A 68 -13.48 -14.97 4.71
C ARG A 68 -12.20 -15.78 4.95
N TYR A 69 -12.20 -16.67 5.94
CA TYR A 69 -11.11 -17.61 6.11
C TYR A 69 -11.29 -18.78 5.15
N ASP A 70 -10.33 -18.97 4.27
CA ASP A 70 -10.28 -20.10 3.36
C ASP A 70 -9.46 -21.24 3.97
N ARG A 71 -10.08 -22.42 4.09
CA ARG A 71 -9.46 -23.57 4.75
C ARG A 71 -8.44 -24.28 3.87
N GLU A 72 -8.62 -24.25 2.56
CA GLU A 72 -7.72 -24.88 1.61
C GLU A 72 -6.44 -24.04 1.46
N LEU A 73 -6.60 -22.73 1.29
CA LEU A 73 -5.49 -21.77 1.21
C LEU A 73 -4.86 -21.49 2.58
N LYS A 74 -5.50 -21.91 3.69
CA LYS A 74 -5.12 -21.59 5.07
C LYS A 74 -4.87 -20.09 5.27
N ALA A 75 -5.62 -19.26 4.58
CA ALA A 75 -5.47 -17.82 4.54
C ALA A 75 -6.81 -17.10 4.59
N ARG A 76 -6.78 -15.82 4.96
CA ARG A 76 -7.93 -14.96 4.82
C ARG A 76 -7.96 -14.37 3.43
N VAL A 77 -9.08 -14.52 2.76
CA VAL A 77 -9.32 -14.00 1.41
C VAL A 77 -10.37 -12.89 1.45
N TYR A 78 -10.20 -11.91 0.60
CA TYR A 78 -11.11 -10.80 0.39
C TYR A 78 -11.64 -10.94 -1.03
N GLU A 79 -12.81 -11.55 -1.14
CA GLU A 79 -13.44 -11.81 -2.43
C GLU A 79 -13.86 -10.49 -3.09
N TYR A 80 -13.81 -10.46 -4.41
CA TYR A 80 -14.37 -9.33 -5.14
C TYR A 80 -15.87 -9.23 -4.86
N THR A 81 -16.35 -8.02 -4.66
CA THR A 81 -17.77 -7.73 -4.49
C THR A 81 -18.14 -6.47 -5.26
N THR A 82 -19.34 -6.46 -5.79
CA THR A 82 -19.97 -5.27 -6.38
C THR A 82 -20.73 -4.45 -5.32
N ASP A 83 -20.84 -4.97 -4.11
CA ASP A 83 -21.52 -4.29 -3.02
C ASP A 83 -20.74 -3.04 -2.59
N THR A 84 -21.47 -2.01 -2.18
CA THR A 84 -20.86 -0.81 -1.60
C THR A 84 -20.24 -1.15 -0.26
N LEU A 85 -18.92 -1.04 -0.16
CA LEU A 85 -18.20 -1.30 1.07
C LEU A 85 -18.43 -0.16 2.08
N SER A 86 -18.67 -0.55 3.33
CA SER A 86 -18.74 0.40 4.43
C SER A 86 -17.35 0.95 4.73
N LEU A 87 -17.11 2.20 4.38
CA LEU A 87 -15.86 2.90 4.65
C LEU A 87 -15.75 3.24 6.15
N ARG A 88 -14.53 3.36 6.63
CA ARG A 88 -14.24 3.88 7.96
C ARG A 88 -14.28 5.39 7.93
N THR A 89 -14.68 5.98 9.05
CA THR A 89 -14.53 7.41 9.30
C THR A 89 -13.60 7.63 10.50
N ALA A 90 -12.96 8.78 10.57
CA ALA A 90 -12.12 9.18 11.70
C ALA A 90 -12.90 9.15 13.02
N GLU A 91 -14.10 9.68 13.03
CA GLU A 91 -14.96 9.72 14.21
C GLU A 91 -15.32 8.31 14.70
N GLU A 92 -15.80 7.44 13.79
CA GLU A 92 -16.14 6.06 14.13
C GLU A 92 -14.92 5.30 14.63
N SER A 93 -13.76 5.46 13.97
CA SER A 93 -12.52 4.80 14.36
C SER A 93 -12.07 5.21 15.76
N ARG A 94 -12.14 6.49 16.11
CA ARG A 94 -11.88 7.01 17.45
C ARG A 94 -12.85 6.43 18.49
N ARG A 95 -14.15 6.40 18.18
CA ARG A 95 -15.17 5.82 19.04
C ARG A 95 -14.91 4.35 19.33
N LEU A 96 -14.65 3.55 18.28
CA LEU A 96 -14.34 2.13 18.41
C LEU A 96 -13.05 1.89 19.20
N ALA A 97 -12.01 2.70 19.00
CA ALA A 97 -10.77 2.62 19.77
C ALA A 97 -11.00 2.86 21.27
N ASN A 98 -11.84 3.85 21.62
CA ASN A 98 -12.21 4.11 23.02
C ASN A 98 -12.98 2.95 23.66
N ILE A 99 -13.88 2.30 22.91
CA ILE A 99 -14.64 1.15 23.42
C ILE A 99 -13.69 -0.06 23.55
N ALA A 100 -12.88 -0.34 22.54
CA ALA A 100 -11.94 -1.46 22.55
C ALA A 100 -10.94 -1.35 23.74
N GLU A 101 -10.42 -0.13 23.99
CA GLU A 101 -9.52 0.13 25.13
C GLU A 101 -10.19 -0.17 26.47
N ARG A 102 -11.45 0.19 26.65
CA ARG A 102 -12.18 -0.03 27.92
C ARG A 102 -12.62 -1.48 28.10
N THR A 103 -12.97 -2.16 27.02
CA THR A 103 -13.54 -3.51 27.09
C THR A 103 -12.53 -4.63 26.89
N GLY A 104 -11.35 -4.31 26.39
CA GLY A 104 -10.34 -5.30 25.99
C GLY A 104 -10.72 -6.11 24.74
N HIS A 105 -11.84 -5.78 24.07
CA HIS A 105 -12.32 -6.50 22.90
C HIS A 105 -11.97 -5.76 21.60
N THR A 106 -11.49 -6.49 20.61
CA THR A 106 -11.26 -5.95 19.27
C THR A 106 -12.60 -5.71 18.56
N LEU A 107 -12.78 -4.49 18.03
CA LEU A 107 -13.99 -4.07 17.33
C LEU A 107 -13.65 -3.67 15.89
N PHE A 108 -14.21 -4.37 14.90
CA PHE A 108 -13.93 -4.14 13.48
C PHE A 108 -12.42 -3.99 13.16
N GLY A 109 -11.60 -4.86 13.77
CA GLY A 109 -10.16 -4.84 13.59
C GLY A 109 -9.40 -3.84 14.47
N ILE A 110 -10.06 -2.92 15.14
CA ILE A 110 -9.45 -1.94 16.06
C ILE A 110 -9.30 -2.58 17.44
N LYS A 111 -8.08 -2.60 17.99
CA LYS A 111 -7.74 -3.24 19.26
C LYS A 111 -7.74 -2.27 20.45
N GLY A 112 -7.70 -0.97 20.20
CA GLY A 112 -7.64 0.07 21.20
C GLY A 112 -7.09 1.37 20.62
N LYS A 113 -6.80 2.32 21.50
CA LYS A 113 -6.15 3.58 21.11
C LYS A 113 -4.74 3.32 20.57
N HIS A 114 -4.31 4.14 19.64
CA HIS A 114 -2.95 4.10 19.12
C HIS A 114 -2.12 5.29 19.59
N ALA A 115 -0.80 5.13 19.57
CA ALA A 115 0.13 6.12 20.12
C ALA A 115 0.02 7.50 19.45
N PHE A 116 -0.34 7.53 18.18
CA PHE A 116 -0.45 8.75 17.36
C PHE A 116 -1.86 9.34 17.32
N GLY A 117 -2.80 8.86 18.15
CA GLY A 117 -4.23 9.23 18.07
C GLY A 117 -4.54 10.69 18.36
N GLN A 118 -3.59 11.44 18.91
CA GLN A 118 -3.68 12.90 19.08
C GLN A 118 -3.22 13.67 17.83
N PHE A 119 -2.50 13.02 16.91
CA PHE A 119 -1.93 13.66 15.72
C PHE A 119 -2.56 13.17 14.41
N LEU A 120 -3.08 11.95 14.40
CA LEU A 120 -3.49 11.25 13.20
C LEU A 120 -4.82 10.55 13.40
N ASP A 121 -5.62 10.58 12.35
CA ASP A 121 -6.89 9.87 12.25
C ASP A 121 -6.82 8.72 11.23
N ILE A 122 -7.55 7.64 11.52
CA ILE A 122 -7.77 6.52 10.61
C ILE A 122 -9.16 6.70 9.96
N PRO A 123 -9.28 6.69 8.62
CA PRO A 123 -8.26 6.37 7.62
C PRO A 123 -7.45 7.57 7.10
N ASP A 124 -7.84 8.79 7.42
CA ASP A 124 -7.54 10.02 6.68
C ASP A 124 -6.04 10.32 6.56
N ASN A 125 -5.29 10.09 7.64
CA ASN A 125 -3.85 10.36 7.67
C ASN A 125 -2.99 9.11 7.42
N VAL A 126 -3.58 7.97 7.03
CA VAL A 126 -2.85 6.70 6.87
C VAL A 126 -3.12 6.08 5.51
N PRO A 127 -2.57 6.66 4.44
CA PRO A 127 -2.75 6.13 3.09
C PRO A 127 -2.15 4.73 2.92
N ILE A 128 -2.52 4.10 1.82
CA ILE A 128 -1.97 2.80 1.43
C ILE A 128 -0.53 3.02 0.96
N ASP A 129 0.37 2.18 1.44
CA ASP A 129 1.76 2.15 0.99
C ASP A 129 1.83 1.66 -0.46
N TRP A 130 2.09 2.59 -1.35
CA TRP A 130 2.22 2.30 -2.78
C TRP A 130 3.34 1.31 -3.08
N MET A 131 4.48 1.47 -2.41
CA MET A 131 5.67 0.68 -2.68
C MET A 131 5.47 -0.80 -2.33
N HIS A 132 5.10 -1.10 -1.09
CA HIS A 132 4.95 -2.48 -0.64
C HIS A 132 3.63 -3.12 -1.07
N CYS A 133 2.53 -2.35 -1.11
CA CYS A 133 1.23 -2.90 -1.47
C CYS A 133 1.06 -3.05 -2.98
N VAL A 134 1.35 -2.00 -3.75
CA VAL A 134 1.10 -2.01 -5.19
C VAL A 134 2.29 -2.59 -5.95
N CYS A 135 3.49 -1.98 -5.82
CA CYS A 135 4.63 -2.37 -6.64
C CYS A 135 5.16 -3.77 -6.29
N GLU A 136 5.56 -3.99 -5.04
CA GLU A 136 6.12 -5.28 -4.61
C GLU A 136 5.05 -6.32 -4.24
N GLY A 137 3.86 -5.88 -3.92
CA GLY A 137 2.73 -6.76 -3.62
C GLY A 137 1.97 -7.19 -4.89
N ILE A 138 1.07 -6.35 -5.36
CA ILE A 138 0.13 -6.70 -6.43
C ILE A 138 0.84 -6.91 -7.75
N LEU A 139 1.61 -5.92 -8.22
CA LEU A 139 2.26 -5.96 -9.53
C LEU A 139 3.25 -7.11 -9.65
N LYS A 140 4.14 -7.23 -8.68
CA LYS A 140 5.12 -8.32 -8.67
C LYS A 140 4.44 -9.69 -8.71
N ARG A 141 3.37 -9.88 -7.94
CA ARG A 141 2.63 -11.14 -7.92
C ARG A 141 1.90 -11.40 -9.23
N GLN A 142 1.25 -10.39 -9.83
CA GLN A 142 0.55 -10.55 -11.10
C GLN A 142 1.54 -10.87 -12.23
N LEU A 143 2.60 -10.09 -12.36
CA LEU A 143 3.60 -10.30 -13.40
C LEU A 143 4.28 -11.68 -13.26
N PHE A 144 4.78 -11.99 -12.05
CA PHE A 144 5.52 -13.24 -11.84
C PHE A 144 4.67 -14.49 -11.82
N ASN A 145 3.61 -14.46 -10.97
CA ASN A 145 2.91 -15.69 -10.62
C ASN A 145 1.81 -16.02 -11.62
N ARG A 146 1.45 -15.09 -12.50
CA ARG A 146 0.35 -15.28 -13.44
C ARG A 146 0.75 -14.93 -14.87
N TRP A 147 0.94 -13.67 -15.17
CA TRP A 147 1.01 -13.20 -16.57
C TRP A 147 2.22 -13.69 -17.33
N LEU A 148 3.38 -13.73 -16.69
CA LEU A 148 4.65 -14.17 -17.28
C LEU A 148 5.09 -15.57 -16.82
N ASN A 149 4.23 -16.32 -16.16
CA ASN A 149 4.54 -17.66 -15.70
C ASN A 149 4.24 -18.68 -16.82
N PRO A 150 5.26 -19.42 -17.30
CA PRO A 150 5.08 -20.42 -18.37
C PRO A 150 4.03 -21.49 -18.06
N ASN A 151 3.80 -21.80 -16.79
CA ASN A 151 2.78 -22.79 -16.39
C ASN A 151 1.36 -22.33 -16.71
N PHE A 152 1.14 -21.04 -16.94
CA PHE A 152 -0.13 -20.44 -17.30
C PHE A 152 -0.13 -19.92 -18.74
N ALA A 153 0.77 -20.39 -19.61
CA ALA A 153 0.89 -19.90 -20.98
C ALA A 153 -0.39 -20.08 -21.84
N ALA A 154 -1.21 -21.09 -21.50
CA ALA A 154 -2.47 -21.36 -22.18
C ALA A 154 -3.67 -20.53 -21.66
N GLU A 155 -3.48 -19.80 -20.56
CA GLU A 155 -4.55 -19.01 -19.96
C GLU A 155 -4.79 -17.72 -20.75
N SER A 156 -6.05 -17.27 -20.80
CA SER A 156 -6.45 -16.06 -21.55
C SER A 156 -5.77 -14.78 -21.06
N TYR A 157 -5.33 -14.74 -19.82
CA TYR A 157 -4.60 -13.61 -19.22
C TYR A 157 -3.07 -13.74 -19.37
N SER A 158 -2.55 -14.77 -20.03
CA SER A 158 -1.12 -15.00 -20.16
C SER A 158 -0.47 -13.99 -21.10
N LEU A 159 0.67 -13.47 -20.69
CA LEU A 159 1.50 -12.55 -21.46
C LEU A 159 2.86 -13.16 -21.82
N VAL A 160 3.00 -14.46 -21.64
CA VAL A 160 4.25 -15.20 -21.95
C VAL A 160 4.66 -15.00 -23.41
N GLY A 161 3.71 -15.03 -24.33
CA GLY A 161 3.95 -14.83 -25.77
C GLY A 161 4.49 -13.44 -26.14
N PHE A 162 4.28 -12.45 -25.30
CA PHE A 162 4.71 -11.07 -25.55
C PHE A 162 6.00 -10.70 -24.79
N ALA A 163 6.57 -11.60 -23.99
CA ALA A 163 7.69 -11.31 -23.10
C ALA A 163 8.92 -10.78 -23.86
N VAL A 164 9.18 -11.30 -25.07
CA VAL A 164 10.32 -10.88 -25.91
C VAL A 164 10.13 -9.44 -26.37
N GLU A 165 8.98 -9.13 -26.94
CA GLU A 165 8.64 -7.79 -27.45
C GLU A 165 8.69 -6.75 -26.31
N VAL A 166 8.14 -7.09 -25.15
CA VAL A 166 8.21 -6.20 -23.97
C VAL A 166 9.63 -5.96 -23.50
N ASN A 167 10.48 -7.00 -23.54
CA ASN A 167 11.89 -6.84 -23.21
C ASN A 167 12.61 -5.89 -24.16
N GLU A 168 12.37 -6.00 -25.47
CA GLU A 168 12.95 -5.10 -26.45
C GLU A 168 12.53 -3.66 -26.19
N ILE A 169 11.25 -3.42 -25.91
CA ILE A 169 10.74 -2.09 -25.57
C ILE A 169 11.39 -1.59 -24.28
N LEU A 170 11.39 -2.36 -23.20
CA LEU A 170 11.97 -1.96 -21.90
C LEU A 170 13.44 -1.60 -22.01
N LEU A 171 14.21 -2.36 -22.77
CA LEU A 171 15.66 -2.13 -22.93
C LEU A 171 15.97 -0.95 -23.85
N SER A 172 15.06 -0.61 -24.77
CA SER A 172 15.21 0.53 -25.67
C SER A 172 14.90 1.89 -25.02
N ILE A 173 14.15 1.90 -23.90
CA ILE A 173 13.72 3.14 -23.25
C ILE A 173 14.91 3.95 -22.76
N GLN A 174 14.95 5.20 -23.15
CA GLN A 174 15.82 6.21 -22.56
C GLN A 174 15.08 6.89 -21.42
N VAL A 175 15.57 6.71 -20.20
CA VAL A 175 14.96 7.34 -19.02
C VAL A 175 15.59 8.71 -18.78
N PRO A 176 14.83 9.70 -18.29
CA PRO A 176 15.37 10.97 -17.86
C PRO A 176 16.44 10.78 -16.77
N HIS A 177 17.35 11.72 -16.67
CA HIS A 177 18.49 11.66 -15.72
C HIS A 177 18.07 11.64 -14.25
N ASP A 178 16.91 12.13 -13.92
CA ASP A 178 16.29 12.12 -12.58
C ASP A 178 15.62 10.79 -12.23
N CYS A 179 15.50 9.87 -13.19
CA CYS A 179 15.09 8.51 -12.91
C CYS A 179 16.26 7.69 -12.34
N ASN A 180 16.17 7.33 -11.07
CA ASN A 180 17.24 6.64 -10.34
C ASN A 180 17.61 5.25 -10.89
N ARG A 181 16.76 4.65 -11.69
CA ARG A 181 16.99 3.31 -12.27
C ARG A 181 16.41 3.19 -13.67
N LYS A 182 17.22 2.69 -14.57
CA LYS A 182 16.76 2.24 -15.89
C LYS A 182 15.99 0.93 -15.74
N PRO A 183 14.92 0.71 -16.50
CA PRO A 183 14.22 -0.59 -16.54
C PRO A 183 15.20 -1.72 -16.93
N ARG A 184 15.06 -2.84 -16.25
CA ARG A 184 15.77 -4.08 -16.59
C ARG A 184 14.89 -5.02 -17.37
N SER A 185 15.50 -6.03 -18.00
CA SER A 185 14.78 -7.11 -18.66
C SER A 185 13.77 -7.80 -17.71
N LEU A 186 12.67 -8.29 -18.27
CA LEU A 186 11.72 -9.17 -17.57
C LEU A 186 12.37 -10.46 -17.09
N ASP A 187 13.45 -10.92 -17.72
CA ASP A 187 14.20 -12.09 -17.25
C ASP A 187 14.79 -11.88 -15.85
N ASP A 188 15.03 -10.62 -15.50
CA ASP A 188 15.55 -10.20 -14.19
C ASP A 188 14.47 -9.75 -13.21
N LEU A 189 13.20 -9.99 -13.55
CA LEU A 189 12.01 -9.52 -12.82
C LEU A 189 12.04 -9.86 -11.32
N LYS A 190 12.60 -11.02 -10.95
CA LYS A 190 12.74 -11.42 -9.54
C LYS A 190 13.59 -10.46 -8.70
N HIS A 191 14.50 -9.72 -9.34
CA HIS A 191 15.38 -8.77 -8.70
C HIS A 191 14.91 -7.30 -8.84
N TRP A 192 13.81 -7.08 -9.55
CA TRP A 192 13.26 -5.74 -9.70
C TRP A 192 12.94 -5.12 -8.34
N LYS A 193 13.22 -3.82 -8.24
CA LYS A 193 12.87 -3.01 -7.09
C LYS A 193 11.55 -2.29 -7.31
N ALA A 194 10.96 -1.79 -6.25
CA ALA A 194 9.69 -1.06 -6.32
C ALA A 194 9.70 0.10 -7.33
N SER A 195 10.84 0.79 -7.51
CA SER A 195 10.99 1.86 -8.49
C SER A 195 10.87 1.36 -9.94
N GLU A 196 11.33 0.14 -10.23
CA GLU A 196 11.23 -0.47 -11.56
C GLU A 196 9.79 -0.91 -11.85
N PHE A 197 9.10 -1.51 -10.86
CA PHE A 197 7.67 -1.80 -10.96
C PHE A 197 6.83 -0.51 -11.14
N ARG A 198 7.17 0.55 -10.40
CA ARG A 198 6.52 1.84 -10.55
C ARG A 198 6.71 2.39 -11.95
N PHE A 199 7.94 2.37 -12.46
CA PHE A 199 8.24 2.82 -13.82
C PHE A 199 7.44 2.01 -14.85
N PHE A 200 7.46 0.69 -14.73
CA PHE A 200 6.72 -0.20 -15.61
C PHE A 200 5.23 0.18 -15.66
N VAL A 201 4.57 0.28 -14.52
CA VAL A 201 3.13 0.54 -14.49
C VAL A 201 2.75 1.93 -15.00
N LEU A 202 3.55 2.94 -14.69
CA LEU A 202 3.19 4.31 -15.02
C LEU A 202 3.54 4.71 -16.47
N PHE A 203 4.60 4.13 -17.03
CA PHE A 203 5.15 4.62 -18.29
C PHE A 203 5.20 3.58 -19.41
N THR A 204 5.28 2.30 -19.10
CA THR A 204 5.44 1.25 -20.11
C THR A 204 4.36 0.20 -20.09
N GLY A 205 3.89 -0.21 -18.92
CA GLY A 205 2.97 -1.33 -18.77
C GLY A 205 1.59 -1.05 -19.33
N LEU A 206 1.04 0.15 -19.11
CA LEU A 206 -0.30 0.49 -19.59
C LEU A 206 -0.39 0.56 -21.12
N PRO A 207 0.50 1.25 -21.85
CA PRO A 207 0.51 1.21 -23.30
C PRO A 207 0.66 -0.21 -23.84
N TRP A 208 1.60 -0.96 -23.31
CA TRP A 208 1.84 -2.33 -23.73
C TRP A 208 0.68 -3.28 -23.43
N LEU A 209 0.11 -3.24 -22.23
CA LEU A 209 -1.06 -4.04 -21.88
C LEU A 209 -2.24 -3.73 -22.80
N ARG A 210 -2.42 -2.48 -23.16
CA ARG A 210 -3.42 -2.06 -24.12
C ARG A 210 -3.19 -2.70 -25.49
N ASP A 211 -1.97 -2.63 -26.02
CA ASP A 211 -1.65 -3.15 -27.33
C ASP A 211 -1.71 -4.69 -27.35
N ALA A 212 -1.26 -5.36 -26.30
CA ALA A 212 -1.40 -6.80 -26.11
C ALA A 212 -2.87 -7.26 -26.01
N VAL A 213 -3.72 -6.46 -25.36
CA VAL A 213 -5.17 -6.73 -25.28
C VAL A 213 -5.86 -6.51 -26.61
N LEU A 214 -5.48 -5.46 -27.35
CA LEU A 214 -6.08 -5.15 -28.66
C LEU A 214 -5.60 -6.07 -29.78
N SER A 215 -4.36 -6.58 -29.72
CA SER A 215 -3.81 -7.51 -30.71
C SER A 215 -4.27 -8.95 -30.51
N ASN A 216 -4.51 -9.37 -29.28
CA ASN A 216 -5.31 -10.54 -28.98
C ASN A 216 -6.77 -10.07 -29.02
N GLU A 217 -7.49 -10.35 -30.09
CA GLU A 217 -8.94 -10.34 -30.05
C GLU A 217 -9.35 -11.20 -28.85
N PHE A 218 -9.53 -10.57 -27.69
CA PHE A 218 -10.27 -11.18 -26.62
C PHE A 218 -11.68 -11.34 -27.15
N SER A 219 -11.91 -12.44 -27.84
CA SER A 219 -13.24 -12.94 -28.04
C SER A 219 -13.80 -13.24 -26.66
N VAL A 220 -14.41 -12.22 -26.09
CA VAL A 220 -15.31 -12.39 -24.97
C VAL A 220 -16.57 -12.99 -25.59
N ASP A 221 -16.53 -14.28 -25.81
CA ASP A 221 -17.74 -15.04 -26.00
C ASP A 221 -18.51 -14.98 -24.67
N HIS A 222 -19.62 -14.28 -24.73
CA HIS A 222 -20.59 -14.08 -23.66
C HIS A 222 -21.30 -15.38 -23.27
#